data_d744c5e67d285bbc1fdfcd38f92a7724
#
_entry.id   d744c5e67d285bbc1fdfcd38f92a7724
#
_cell.length_a   1.000
_cell.length_b   1.000
_cell.length_c   1.000
_cell.angle_alpha   90.00
_cell.angle_beta   90.00
_cell.angle_gamma   90.00
#
_symmetry.space_group_name_H-M   'P 1'
#
loop_
_entity.id
_entity.type
_entity.pdbx_description
1 polymer ?
#
loop_
_entity_poly.entity_id
_entity_poly.type
_entity_poly.pdbx_seq_one_letter_code
_entity_poly.pdbx_strand_id
1 'polypeptide(L)'
;TRQNTNQIEVLLVNQGMLHSKSMHRDDYDQTLLGGETSPIKAISATRPVVIIDEPQRFPRGKKFYEDIEEMKPQLIVRFGATFPETASGRGKNKVTKVDYYRGEPQFNLDAVDSFNQGLVKGIDIDYPDMPEEQANNLYKVKQVKAKELVLTKGGKDYLLNVGENLADVDAGFEGNITYAGGTDRELSNGLALSKDMKLIPGTFAENYQDEIISQALDCHFKAEEENFLRLNSGKNAPKIKTLSLFFIDSISSFRGENNGKGWLAQHFEAILTKKLKKLIDRFELAIDDREKEYRSFLKATLKSLQSEHQDVYAGYFSEDRGSSDADIQAEVEDILSNKEKLLSFKDKDGNWLTRRFLFSKWTLREGWDNPN
;
A
#
# COMPACT_ATOMS: atom_id res chain seq x y z
N THR A 1 21.07 29.05 6.57
CA THR A 1 22.10 28.18 5.96
C THR A 1 23.46 28.72 6.29
N ARG A 2 24.22 28.05 7.16
CA ARG A 2 25.63 28.39 7.40
C ARG A 2 26.44 27.91 6.19
N GLN A 3 27.23 28.78 5.61
CA GLN A 3 28.23 28.39 4.61
C GLN A 3 29.30 27.50 5.28
N ASN A 4 29.03 26.23 5.38
CA ASN A 4 30.03 25.28 5.82
C ASN A 4 30.60 24.63 4.57
N THR A 5 31.73 25.11 4.09
CA THR A 5 32.38 24.71 2.83
C THR A 5 32.85 23.25 2.80
N ASN A 6 32.78 22.54 3.95
CA ASN A 6 33.28 21.17 4.09
C ASN A 6 32.16 20.13 4.31
N GLN A 7 30.89 20.51 4.20
CA GLN A 7 29.76 19.59 4.39
C GLN A 7 28.83 19.65 3.21
N ILE A 8 28.30 18.47 2.84
CA ILE A 8 27.21 18.36 1.88
C ILE A 8 25.90 18.62 2.64
N GLU A 9 25.19 19.65 2.22
CA GLU A 9 23.85 19.93 2.74
C GLU A 9 22.81 19.28 1.85
N VAL A 10 21.86 18.53 2.42
CA VAL A 10 20.77 17.88 1.71
C VAL A 10 19.46 18.51 2.15
N LEU A 11 18.70 19.02 1.18
CA LEU A 11 17.35 19.54 1.38
C LEU A 11 16.35 18.53 0.83
N LEU A 12 15.54 17.94 1.71
CA LEU A 12 14.44 17.05 1.33
C LEU A 12 13.17 17.87 1.14
N VAL A 13 12.58 17.79 -0.06
CA VAL A 13 11.40 18.58 -0.43
C VAL A 13 10.41 17.67 -1.15
N ASN A 14 9.16 17.66 -0.72
CA ASN A 14 8.10 16.99 -1.47
C ASN A 14 7.52 17.90 -2.57
N GLN A 15 6.78 17.33 -3.52
CA GLN A 15 6.17 18.03 -4.64
C GLN A 15 5.29 19.22 -4.21
N GLY A 16 4.46 19.02 -3.16
CA GLY A 16 3.56 20.08 -2.67
C GLY A 16 4.31 21.24 -2.02
N MET A 17 5.38 20.93 -1.27
CA MET A 17 6.23 21.95 -0.66
C MET A 17 6.97 22.76 -1.73
N LEU A 18 7.53 22.11 -2.74
CA LEU A 18 8.24 22.76 -3.83
C LEU A 18 7.35 23.80 -4.54
N HIS A 19 6.06 23.44 -4.77
CA HIS A 19 5.07 24.29 -5.43
C HIS A 19 4.34 25.26 -4.49
N SER A 20 4.62 25.25 -3.19
CA SER A 20 3.91 26.06 -2.21
C SER A 20 4.14 27.55 -2.42
N LYS A 21 3.14 28.37 -2.06
CA LYS A 21 3.30 29.82 -2.05
C LYS A 21 4.48 30.28 -1.19
N SER A 22 4.76 29.57 -0.09
CA SER A 22 5.88 29.89 0.81
C SER A 22 7.23 29.71 0.14
N MET A 23 7.38 28.79 -0.81
CA MET A 23 8.62 28.56 -1.53
C MET A 23 8.90 29.68 -2.55
N HIS A 24 7.85 30.29 -3.15
CA HIS A 24 7.96 31.26 -4.23
C HIS A 24 7.76 32.72 -3.79
N ARG A 25 7.24 32.98 -2.56
CA ARG A 25 7.06 34.36 -2.10
C ARG A 25 8.43 35.03 -1.86
N ASP A 26 8.48 36.34 -2.10
CA ASP A 26 9.71 37.13 -2.05
C ASP A 26 9.64 38.30 -1.04
N ASP A 27 8.63 38.29 -0.17
CA ASP A 27 8.37 39.29 0.86
C ASP A 27 8.77 38.82 2.29
N TYR A 28 9.76 37.94 2.41
CA TYR A 28 10.30 37.57 3.71
C TYR A 28 11.21 38.69 4.26
N ASP A 29 11.07 39.00 5.57
CA ASP A 29 11.85 40.04 6.26
C ASP A 29 13.33 39.68 6.40
N GLN A 30 13.70 38.39 6.20
CA GLN A 30 15.07 37.94 6.30
C GLN A 30 15.67 37.68 4.93
N THR A 31 16.87 38.19 4.72
CA THR A 31 17.65 37.89 3.53
C THR A 31 18.28 36.50 3.63
N LEU A 32 18.06 35.69 2.61
CA LEU A 32 18.59 34.35 2.46
C LEU A 32 19.95 34.35 1.69
N LEU A 33 20.43 33.17 1.32
CA LEU A 33 21.66 33.02 0.56
C LEU A 33 21.61 33.80 -0.76
N GLY A 34 22.71 34.46 -1.10
CA GLY A 34 22.83 35.25 -2.34
C GLY A 34 22.12 36.60 -2.29
N GLY A 35 21.64 37.06 -1.13
CA GLY A 35 20.88 38.29 -1.01
C GLY A 35 19.39 38.18 -1.40
N GLU A 36 18.95 36.96 -1.63
CA GLU A 36 17.57 36.68 -2.05
C GLU A 36 16.60 36.64 -0.88
N THR A 37 15.39 37.07 -1.09
CA THR A 37 14.29 36.98 -0.10
C THR A 37 13.38 35.78 -0.40
N SER A 38 13.39 35.24 -1.60
CA SER A 38 12.62 34.07 -2.00
C SER A 38 13.39 32.77 -1.77
N PRO A 39 12.82 31.77 -1.08
CA PRO A 39 13.47 30.48 -0.86
C PRO A 39 13.92 29.76 -2.15
N ILE A 40 13.07 29.72 -3.20
CA ILE A 40 13.41 29.08 -4.47
C ILE A 40 14.59 29.79 -5.16
N LYS A 41 14.65 31.11 -5.10
CA LYS A 41 15.77 31.89 -5.65
C LYS A 41 17.06 31.69 -4.86
N ALA A 42 16.95 31.60 -3.54
CA ALA A 42 18.09 31.27 -2.69
C ALA A 42 18.66 29.88 -2.99
N ILE A 43 17.80 28.87 -3.24
CA ILE A 43 18.20 27.55 -3.72
C ILE A 43 18.85 27.67 -5.11
N SER A 44 18.26 28.42 -6.03
CA SER A 44 18.81 28.67 -7.37
C SER A 44 20.21 29.26 -7.34
N ALA A 45 20.50 30.14 -6.38
CA ALA A 45 21.84 30.72 -6.22
C ALA A 45 22.93 29.70 -5.89
N THR A 46 22.56 28.55 -5.31
CA THR A 46 23.49 27.42 -5.02
C THR A 46 23.76 26.56 -6.24
N ARG A 47 22.94 26.64 -7.29
CA ARG A 47 22.97 25.74 -8.44
C ARG A 47 23.01 24.26 -8.00
N PRO A 48 21.95 23.76 -7.38
CA PRO A 48 21.96 22.47 -6.72
C PRO A 48 22.12 21.29 -7.68
N VAL A 49 22.55 20.16 -7.16
CA VAL A 49 22.27 18.86 -7.76
C VAL A 49 20.88 18.44 -7.28
N VAL A 50 19.97 18.16 -8.21
CA VAL A 50 18.60 17.73 -7.90
C VAL A 50 18.52 16.24 -8.14
N ILE A 51 18.03 15.51 -7.13
CA ILE A 51 17.71 14.09 -7.22
C ILE A 51 16.20 13.97 -7.17
N ILE A 52 15.61 13.35 -8.18
CA ILE A 52 14.16 13.14 -8.29
C ILE A 52 13.90 11.65 -8.14
N ASP A 53 13.14 11.30 -7.12
CA ASP A 53 12.54 9.99 -6.96
C ASP A 53 11.11 10.01 -7.52
N GLU A 54 10.67 8.91 -8.16
CA GLU A 54 9.38 8.80 -8.84
C GLU A 54 9.14 9.90 -9.91
N PRO A 55 9.96 9.95 -10.99
CA PRO A 55 9.99 11.04 -11.96
C PRO A 55 8.69 11.18 -12.77
N GLN A 56 7.83 10.15 -12.83
CA GLN A 56 6.51 10.25 -13.48
C GLN A 56 5.60 11.33 -12.86
N ARG A 57 5.89 11.76 -11.63
CA ARG A 57 5.19 12.86 -10.96
C ARG A 57 5.59 14.24 -11.46
N PHE A 58 6.68 14.33 -12.22
CA PHE A 58 7.27 15.57 -12.72
C PHE A 58 7.36 15.59 -14.25
N PRO A 59 6.23 15.46 -14.99
CA PRO A 59 6.25 15.49 -16.45
C PRO A 59 6.66 16.88 -16.96
N ARG A 60 7.47 16.92 -18.01
CA ARG A 60 7.87 18.17 -18.66
C ARG A 60 6.68 18.98 -19.12
N GLY A 61 6.77 20.32 -19.02
CA GLY A 61 5.70 21.24 -19.35
C GLY A 61 4.56 21.26 -18.33
N LYS A 62 4.78 20.71 -17.15
CA LYS A 62 3.91 20.86 -15.98
C LYS A 62 4.60 21.73 -14.93
N LYS A 63 3.78 22.41 -14.14
CA LYS A 63 4.23 23.42 -13.20
C LYS A 63 5.27 22.92 -12.20
N PHE A 64 5.11 21.71 -11.69
CA PHE A 64 6.10 21.09 -10.80
C PHE A 64 7.48 20.86 -11.44
N TYR A 65 7.52 20.65 -12.75
CA TYR A 65 8.78 20.54 -13.46
C TYR A 65 9.42 21.93 -13.69
N GLU A 66 8.59 22.96 -13.96
CA GLU A 66 9.02 24.36 -14.06
C GLU A 66 9.65 24.83 -12.74
N ASP A 67 9.07 24.47 -11.59
CA ASP A 67 9.64 24.78 -10.27
C ASP A 67 11.04 24.16 -10.09
N ILE A 68 11.29 22.96 -10.63
CA ILE A 68 12.62 22.36 -10.64
C ILE A 68 13.58 23.11 -11.56
N GLU A 69 13.12 23.54 -12.72
CA GLU A 69 13.93 24.34 -13.65
C GLU A 69 14.26 25.73 -13.07
N GLU A 70 13.35 26.33 -12.29
CA GLU A 70 13.57 27.59 -11.57
C GLU A 70 14.75 27.52 -10.60
N MET A 71 15.00 26.36 -9.99
CA MET A 71 16.18 26.13 -9.14
C MET A 71 17.52 26.16 -9.92
N LYS A 72 17.50 26.21 -11.27
CA LYS A 72 18.67 26.21 -12.14
C LYS A 72 19.71 25.13 -11.78
N PRO A 73 19.27 23.86 -11.66
CA PRO A 73 20.17 22.79 -11.23
C PRO A 73 21.32 22.63 -12.21
N GLN A 74 22.52 22.33 -11.69
CA GLN A 74 23.65 21.98 -12.54
C GLN A 74 23.57 20.52 -13.03
N LEU A 75 22.86 19.65 -12.30
CA LEU A 75 22.62 18.26 -12.65
C LEU A 75 21.27 17.82 -12.09
N ILE A 76 20.54 17.04 -12.88
CA ILE A 76 19.31 16.36 -12.42
C ILE A 76 19.54 14.86 -12.58
N VAL A 77 19.42 14.10 -11.51
CA VAL A 77 19.43 12.63 -11.48
C VAL A 77 18.01 12.15 -11.20
N ARG A 78 17.55 11.16 -11.93
CA ARG A 78 16.19 10.62 -11.81
C ARG A 78 16.25 9.14 -11.52
N PHE A 79 15.56 8.73 -10.46
CA PHE A 79 15.38 7.33 -10.09
C PHE A 79 13.88 7.01 -10.12
N GLY A 80 13.51 5.91 -10.73
CA GLY A 80 12.13 5.46 -10.75
C GLY A 80 11.92 4.23 -11.63
N ALA A 81 10.92 3.44 -11.28
CA ALA A 81 10.47 2.32 -12.09
C ALA A 81 9.60 2.77 -13.27
N THR A 82 9.00 3.96 -13.16
CA THR A 82 8.13 4.55 -14.19
C THR A 82 8.57 5.97 -14.52
N PHE A 83 8.32 6.37 -15.75
CA PHE A 83 8.64 7.71 -16.26
C PHE A 83 7.39 8.36 -16.87
N PRO A 84 7.35 9.69 -17.02
CA PRO A 84 6.21 10.35 -17.64
C PRO A 84 5.94 9.82 -19.04
N GLU A 85 4.68 9.73 -19.40
CA GLU A 85 4.25 9.37 -20.75
C GLU A 85 3.77 10.61 -21.51
N THR A 86 4.18 10.73 -22.74
CA THR A 86 3.69 11.74 -23.67
C THR A 86 2.87 11.06 -24.76
N ALA A 87 1.69 11.62 -25.04
CA ALA A 87 0.83 11.13 -26.11
C ALA A 87 0.85 12.11 -27.28
N SER A 88 1.11 11.61 -28.48
CA SER A 88 1.06 12.36 -29.74
C SER A 88 0.04 11.73 -30.68
N GLY A 89 -0.53 12.53 -31.61
CA GLY A 89 -1.57 12.09 -32.52
C GLY A 89 -2.99 12.21 -31.96
N ARG A 90 -3.99 11.88 -32.79
CA ARG A 90 -5.43 11.94 -32.44
C ARG A 90 -6.14 10.66 -32.88
N GLY A 91 -7.15 10.25 -32.11
CA GLY A 91 -7.99 9.09 -32.40
C GLY A 91 -7.18 7.80 -32.49
N LYS A 92 -7.38 7.04 -33.58
CA LYS A 92 -6.69 5.76 -33.81
C LYS A 92 -5.17 5.87 -34.01
N ASN A 93 -4.68 7.07 -34.28
CA ASN A 93 -3.25 7.36 -34.50
C ASN A 93 -2.58 7.94 -33.25
N LYS A 94 -3.17 7.76 -32.07
CA LYS A 94 -2.55 8.15 -30.80
C LYS A 94 -1.41 7.21 -30.50
N VAL A 95 -0.19 7.76 -30.44
CA VAL A 95 1.02 7.05 -30.02
C VAL A 95 1.43 7.59 -28.65
N THR A 96 1.60 6.69 -27.69
CA THR A 96 2.13 7.02 -26.37
C THR A 96 3.62 6.64 -26.35
N LYS A 97 4.45 7.56 -25.91
CA LYS A 97 5.89 7.37 -25.78
C LYS A 97 6.33 7.76 -24.37
N VAL A 98 7.18 6.94 -23.76
CA VAL A 98 7.81 7.26 -22.48
C VAL A 98 8.81 8.40 -22.67
N ASP A 99 8.78 9.37 -21.76
CA ASP A 99 9.67 10.52 -21.78
C ASP A 99 10.83 10.32 -20.79
N TYR A 100 11.95 9.82 -21.27
CA TYR A 100 13.20 9.69 -20.50
C TYR A 100 14.01 11.00 -20.46
N TYR A 101 13.40 12.13 -20.81
CA TYR A 101 13.93 13.50 -20.83
C TYR A 101 15.02 13.74 -21.90
N ARG A 102 16.12 12.99 -21.93
CA ARG A 102 17.24 13.17 -22.86
C ARG A 102 17.78 11.83 -23.36
N GLY A 103 16.96 11.07 -24.04
CA GLY A 103 17.34 9.77 -24.59
C GLY A 103 17.04 8.61 -23.64
N GLU A 104 17.70 7.48 -23.86
CA GLU A 104 17.48 6.27 -23.07
C GLU A 104 18.06 6.42 -21.65
N PRO A 105 17.56 5.64 -20.67
CA PRO A 105 18.11 5.60 -19.32
C PRO A 105 19.61 5.21 -19.36
N GLN A 106 20.42 5.85 -18.52
CA GLN A 106 21.84 5.50 -18.38
C GLN A 106 22.03 4.13 -17.72
N PHE A 107 21.07 3.73 -16.92
CA PHE A 107 20.99 2.41 -16.30
C PHE A 107 19.55 1.94 -16.35
N ASN A 108 19.32 0.72 -16.77
CA ASN A 108 18.03 0.05 -16.78
C ASN A 108 18.18 -1.33 -16.16
N LEU A 109 17.40 -1.62 -15.14
CA LEU A 109 17.25 -2.92 -14.51
C LEU A 109 15.77 -3.22 -14.41
N ASP A 110 15.26 -3.98 -15.36
CA ASP A 110 13.84 -4.33 -15.37
C ASP A 110 13.50 -5.45 -14.40
N ALA A 111 12.20 -5.73 -14.23
CA ALA A 111 11.72 -6.72 -13.28
C ALA A 111 12.21 -8.15 -13.62
N VAL A 112 12.34 -8.47 -14.91
CA VAL A 112 12.80 -9.79 -15.37
C VAL A 112 14.28 -9.97 -15.08
N ASP A 113 15.09 -8.97 -15.41
CA ASP A 113 16.51 -8.98 -15.12
C ASP A 113 16.79 -9.02 -13.62
N SER A 114 16.03 -8.25 -12.82
CA SER A 114 16.12 -8.26 -11.37
C SER A 114 15.81 -9.65 -10.79
N PHE A 115 14.76 -10.30 -11.29
CA PHE A 115 14.39 -11.65 -10.88
C PHE A 115 15.47 -12.69 -11.28
N ASN A 116 15.93 -12.66 -12.51
CA ASN A 116 16.96 -13.57 -13.01
C ASN A 116 18.29 -13.43 -12.27
N GLN A 117 18.59 -12.23 -11.78
CA GLN A 117 19.78 -11.96 -10.94
C GLN A 117 19.55 -12.29 -9.46
N GLY A 118 18.36 -12.70 -9.05
CA GLY A 118 18.02 -13.00 -7.67
C GLY A 118 17.97 -11.77 -6.76
N LEU A 119 17.78 -10.57 -7.32
CA LEU A 119 17.70 -9.31 -6.57
C LEU A 119 16.31 -9.03 -6.00
N VAL A 120 15.29 -9.63 -6.58
CA VAL A 120 13.90 -9.52 -6.13
C VAL A 120 13.27 -10.89 -5.98
N LYS A 121 12.24 -10.98 -5.14
CA LYS A 121 11.45 -12.20 -4.96
C LYS A 121 10.55 -12.43 -6.17
N GLY A 122 10.23 -13.69 -6.43
CA GLY A 122 9.17 -14.06 -7.38
C GLY A 122 7.80 -13.60 -6.90
N ILE A 123 6.88 -13.49 -7.84
CA ILE A 123 5.48 -13.20 -7.57
C ILE A 123 4.70 -14.47 -7.89
N ASP A 124 4.02 -14.99 -6.88
CA ASP A 124 3.03 -16.07 -7.01
C ASP A 124 1.64 -15.46 -6.79
N ILE A 125 0.74 -15.69 -7.73
CA ILE A 125 -0.59 -15.09 -7.70
C ILE A 125 -1.60 -16.21 -7.50
N ASP A 126 -2.33 -16.13 -6.40
CA ASP A 126 -3.37 -17.06 -6.04
C ASP A 126 -4.73 -16.34 -5.96
N TYR A 127 -5.77 -17.00 -6.46
CA TYR A 127 -7.14 -16.48 -6.46
C TYR A 127 -8.07 -17.49 -5.84
N PRO A 128 -9.07 -17.03 -5.05
CA PRO A 128 -10.14 -17.91 -4.62
C PRO A 128 -10.85 -18.51 -5.84
N ASP A 129 -11.20 -19.79 -5.76
CA ASP A 129 -12.01 -20.44 -6.76
C ASP A 129 -13.37 -19.74 -6.87
N MET A 130 -13.68 -19.22 -8.03
CA MET A 130 -14.96 -18.60 -8.32
C MET A 130 -15.69 -19.43 -9.38
N PRO A 131 -16.96 -19.80 -9.15
CA PRO A 131 -17.75 -20.49 -10.17
C PRO A 131 -17.72 -19.71 -11.49
N GLU A 132 -17.52 -20.41 -12.61
CA GLU A 132 -17.38 -19.79 -13.94
C GLU A 132 -18.59 -18.91 -14.30
N GLU A 133 -19.79 -19.32 -13.90
CA GLU A 133 -21.02 -18.57 -14.08
C GLU A 133 -20.96 -17.19 -13.34
N GLN A 134 -20.44 -17.17 -12.13
CA GLN A 134 -20.25 -15.93 -11.36
C GLN A 134 -19.14 -15.06 -11.95
N ALA A 135 -18.03 -15.66 -12.36
CA ALA A 135 -16.91 -14.93 -13.00
C ALA A 135 -17.34 -14.25 -14.31
N ASN A 136 -18.27 -14.88 -15.05
CA ASN A 136 -18.84 -14.33 -16.29
C ASN A 136 -19.91 -13.25 -16.04
N ASN A 137 -20.43 -13.12 -14.81
CA ASN A 137 -21.40 -12.09 -14.43
C ASN A 137 -20.70 -10.76 -14.13
N LEU A 138 -20.11 -10.14 -15.15
CA LEU A 138 -19.21 -9.02 -15.03
C LEU A 138 -19.84 -7.71 -15.48
N TYR A 139 -19.83 -6.71 -14.61
CA TYR A 139 -20.19 -5.33 -14.91
C TYR A 139 -18.93 -4.48 -15.09
N LYS A 140 -18.92 -3.62 -16.11
CA LYS A 140 -17.82 -2.70 -16.37
C LYS A 140 -18.24 -1.28 -16.03
N VAL A 141 -17.40 -0.53 -15.33
CA VAL A 141 -17.61 0.89 -15.09
C VAL A 141 -17.39 1.65 -16.39
N LYS A 142 -18.49 2.06 -17.05
CA LYS A 142 -18.45 2.84 -18.29
C LYS A 142 -18.11 4.30 -18.02
N GLN A 143 -18.71 4.85 -16.96
CA GLN A 143 -18.52 6.23 -16.53
C GLN A 143 -18.72 6.35 -15.04
N VAL A 144 -17.91 7.18 -14.39
CA VAL A 144 -18.06 7.52 -12.98
C VAL A 144 -17.83 9.03 -12.80
N LYS A 145 -18.78 9.71 -12.17
CA LYS A 145 -18.76 11.12 -11.85
C LYS A 145 -19.17 11.32 -10.39
N ALA A 146 -18.96 12.49 -9.82
CA ALA A 146 -19.27 12.79 -8.42
C ALA A 146 -20.73 12.48 -8.00
N LYS A 147 -21.70 12.49 -8.94
CA LYS A 147 -23.12 12.27 -8.64
C LYS A 147 -23.77 11.08 -9.35
N GLU A 148 -23.07 10.48 -10.31
CA GLU A 148 -23.63 9.37 -11.12
C GLU A 148 -22.56 8.34 -11.45
N LEU A 149 -22.97 7.08 -11.48
CA LEU A 149 -22.22 5.92 -11.90
C LEU A 149 -22.96 5.24 -13.04
N VAL A 150 -22.26 4.91 -14.12
CA VAL A 150 -22.82 4.10 -15.22
C VAL A 150 -22.05 2.78 -15.28
N LEU A 151 -22.73 1.69 -15.02
CA LEU A 151 -22.25 0.34 -15.24
C LEU A 151 -22.76 -0.16 -16.60
N THR A 152 -21.99 -1.01 -17.27
CA THR A 152 -22.40 -1.64 -18.52
C THR A 152 -22.15 -3.14 -18.48
N LYS A 153 -23.10 -3.93 -19.00
CA LYS A 153 -23.01 -5.39 -19.15
C LYS A 153 -23.76 -5.81 -20.42
N GLY A 154 -23.10 -6.57 -21.28
CA GLY A 154 -23.74 -7.08 -22.51
C GLY A 154 -24.28 -5.97 -23.42
N GLY A 155 -23.71 -4.78 -23.42
CA GLY A 155 -24.17 -3.62 -24.21
C GLY A 155 -25.31 -2.83 -23.57
N LYS A 156 -25.86 -3.26 -22.45
CA LYS A 156 -26.87 -2.53 -21.67
C LYS A 156 -26.20 -1.67 -20.61
N ASP A 157 -26.65 -0.42 -20.48
CA ASP A 157 -26.17 0.52 -19.48
C ASP A 157 -27.13 0.59 -18.29
N TYR A 158 -26.56 0.70 -17.09
CA TYR A 158 -27.25 0.83 -15.83
C TYR A 158 -26.75 2.11 -15.14
N LEU A 159 -27.65 3.06 -14.95
CA LEU A 159 -27.35 4.31 -14.28
C LEU A 159 -27.69 4.20 -12.78
N LEU A 160 -26.77 4.61 -11.92
CA LEU A 160 -26.98 4.77 -10.50
C LEU A 160 -26.63 6.22 -10.09
N ASN A 161 -27.51 6.84 -9.33
CA ASN A 161 -27.26 8.11 -8.67
C ASN A 161 -26.69 7.89 -7.27
N VAL A 162 -26.17 8.94 -6.66
CA VAL A 162 -25.71 8.89 -5.27
C VAL A 162 -26.84 8.44 -4.36
N GLY A 163 -26.56 7.44 -3.52
CA GLY A 163 -27.50 6.80 -2.58
C GLY A 163 -28.23 5.58 -3.17
N GLU A 164 -28.20 5.34 -4.48
CA GLU A 164 -28.82 4.15 -5.07
C GLU A 164 -27.95 2.91 -4.86
N ASN A 165 -28.62 1.77 -4.65
CA ASN A 165 -27.98 0.51 -4.29
C ASN A 165 -27.54 -0.26 -5.54
N LEU A 166 -26.35 -0.86 -5.50
CA LEU A 166 -25.89 -1.75 -6.58
C LEU A 166 -26.80 -2.97 -6.74
N ALA A 167 -27.45 -3.43 -5.68
CA ALA A 167 -28.42 -4.53 -5.73
C ALA A 167 -29.64 -4.23 -6.63
N ASP A 168 -29.94 -2.96 -6.89
CA ASP A 168 -30.99 -2.56 -7.84
C ASP A 168 -30.59 -2.86 -9.31
N VAL A 169 -29.29 -2.97 -9.56
CA VAL A 169 -28.75 -3.38 -10.87
C VAL A 169 -28.67 -4.89 -10.99
N ASP A 170 -28.18 -5.56 -9.96
CA ASP A 170 -28.07 -7.01 -9.90
C ASP A 170 -28.10 -7.46 -8.42
N ALA A 171 -29.08 -8.29 -8.07
CA ALA A 171 -29.25 -8.78 -6.69
C ALA A 171 -28.03 -9.52 -6.12
N GLY A 172 -27.11 -9.97 -6.99
CA GLY A 172 -25.82 -10.53 -6.57
C GLY A 172 -24.84 -9.51 -5.96
N PHE A 173 -25.09 -8.20 -6.06
CA PHE A 173 -24.36 -7.20 -5.29
C PHE A 173 -24.94 -7.11 -3.87
N GLU A 174 -24.61 -8.09 -3.05
CA GLU A 174 -25.03 -8.16 -1.66
C GLU A 174 -24.35 -7.09 -0.81
N GLY A 175 -24.82 -6.90 0.45
CA GLY A 175 -24.16 -6.04 1.43
C GLY A 175 -24.68 -4.60 1.47
N ASN A 176 -25.82 -4.28 0.84
CA ASN A 176 -26.45 -2.94 0.81
C ASN A 176 -25.45 -1.82 0.39
N ILE A 177 -24.70 -2.09 -0.67
CA ILE A 177 -23.67 -1.17 -1.17
C ILE A 177 -24.30 -0.14 -2.09
N THR A 178 -24.18 1.13 -1.73
CA THR A 178 -24.69 2.25 -2.50
C THR A 178 -23.57 3.02 -3.20
N TYR A 179 -23.92 3.76 -4.25
CA TYR A 179 -22.98 4.71 -4.83
C TYR A 179 -22.89 5.96 -3.95
N ALA A 180 -21.77 6.15 -3.27
CA ALA A 180 -21.53 7.31 -2.39
C ALA A 180 -21.07 8.56 -3.17
N GLY A 181 -20.46 8.38 -4.33
CA GLY A 181 -20.04 9.47 -5.22
C GLY A 181 -18.89 10.31 -4.65
N GLY A 182 -19.07 11.63 -4.62
CA GLY A 182 -18.09 12.55 -4.07
C GLY A 182 -16.86 12.79 -4.96
N THR A 183 -15.84 13.38 -4.37
CA THR A 183 -14.55 13.67 -5.05
C THR A 183 -13.84 12.39 -5.43
N ASP A 184 -13.87 11.41 -4.54
CA ASP A 184 -13.16 10.13 -4.68
C ASP A 184 -13.96 9.11 -5.48
N ARG A 185 -15.25 9.40 -5.78
CA ARG A 185 -16.13 8.54 -6.61
C ARG A 185 -16.24 7.14 -6.05
N GLU A 186 -16.55 7.04 -4.78
CA GLU A 186 -16.53 5.80 -4.02
C GLU A 186 -17.92 5.13 -3.94
N LEU A 187 -17.90 3.84 -3.66
CA LEU A 187 -19.03 3.10 -3.11
C LEU A 187 -19.11 3.32 -1.59
N SER A 188 -20.25 3.01 -0.98
CA SER A 188 -20.45 3.18 0.48
C SER A 188 -19.51 2.34 1.35
N ASN A 189 -18.92 1.28 0.80
CA ASN A 189 -17.88 0.48 1.45
C ASN A 189 -16.47 1.10 1.31
N GLY A 190 -16.32 2.26 0.66
CA GLY A 190 -15.05 2.97 0.47
C GLY A 190 -14.26 2.53 -0.76
N LEU A 191 -14.79 1.66 -1.60
CA LEU A 191 -14.14 1.28 -2.86
C LEU A 191 -14.21 2.43 -3.86
N ALA A 192 -13.06 3.01 -4.18
CA ALA A 192 -12.94 4.05 -5.20
C ALA A 192 -13.10 3.43 -6.61
N LEU A 193 -13.96 4.02 -7.42
CA LEU A 193 -14.26 3.54 -8.77
C LEU A 193 -13.47 4.32 -9.82
N SER A 194 -13.01 3.60 -10.84
CA SER A 194 -12.40 4.18 -12.02
C SER A 194 -13.07 3.65 -13.30
N LYS A 195 -12.96 4.42 -14.38
CA LYS A 195 -13.43 3.96 -15.69
C LYS A 195 -12.72 2.68 -16.09
N ASP A 196 -13.45 1.78 -16.73
CA ASP A 196 -13.02 0.46 -17.17
C ASP A 196 -12.81 -0.58 -16.06
N MET A 197 -12.99 -0.21 -14.79
CA MET A 197 -12.98 -1.15 -13.68
C MET A 197 -14.10 -2.19 -13.83
N LYS A 198 -13.81 -3.40 -13.40
CA LYS A 198 -14.73 -4.55 -13.48
C LYS A 198 -15.28 -4.85 -12.10
N LEU A 199 -16.59 -4.99 -12.00
CA LEU A 199 -17.30 -5.37 -10.78
C LEU A 199 -18.02 -6.69 -11.02
N ILE A 200 -17.83 -7.65 -10.13
CA ILE A 200 -18.47 -8.95 -10.19
C ILE A 200 -19.44 -9.07 -9.02
N PRO A 201 -20.74 -9.27 -9.25
CA PRO A 201 -21.69 -9.56 -8.17
C PRO A 201 -21.24 -10.75 -7.32
N GLY A 202 -21.43 -10.66 -6.01
CA GLY A 202 -21.00 -11.66 -5.04
C GLY A 202 -19.59 -11.46 -4.48
N THR A 203 -18.71 -10.63 -5.10
CA THR A 203 -17.37 -10.36 -4.53
C THR A 203 -17.40 -9.47 -3.30
N PHE A 204 -18.51 -8.78 -3.06
CA PHE A 204 -18.73 -7.95 -1.86
C PHE A 204 -19.43 -8.70 -0.73
N ALA A 205 -19.90 -9.93 -0.98
CA ALA A 205 -20.53 -10.75 0.04
C ALA A 205 -19.53 -11.13 1.16
N GLU A 206 -19.96 -11.10 2.41
CA GLU A 206 -19.10 -11.42 3.56
C GLU A 206 -18.49 -12.82 3.46
N ASN A 207 -19.25 -13.81 2.97
CA ASN A 207 -18.75 -15.17 2.77
C ASN A 207 -17.60 -15.24 1.75
N TYR A 208 -17.62 -14.42 0.70
CA TYR A 208 -16.53 -14.35 -0.27
C TYR A 208 -15.29 -13.66 0.34
N GLN A 209 -15.50 -12.62 1.14
CA GLN A 209 -14.41 -11.98 1.88
C GLN A 209 -13.78 -12.93 2.90
N ASP A 210 -14.59 -13.74 3.57
CA ASP A 210 -14.11 -14.81 4.46
C ASP A 210 -13.26 -15.85 3.74
N GLU A 211 -13.64 -16.22 2.52
CA GLU A 211 -12.86 -17.14 1.68
C GLU A 211 -11.50 -16.54 1.31
N ILE A 212 -11.47 -15.27 0.88
CA ILE A 212 -10.22 -14.54 0.60
C ILE A 212 -9.32 -14.51 1.85
N ILE A 213 -9.87 -14.14 3.01
CA ILE A 213 -9.12 -14.11 4.27
C ILE A 213 -8.60 -15.50 4.62
N SER A 214 -9.43 -16.52 4.48
CA SER A 214 -9.08 -17.91 4.77
C SER A 214 -7.92 -18.37 3.90
N GLN A 215 -7.99 -18.15 2.59
CA GLN A 215 -6.95 -18.53 1.64
C GLN A 215 -5.66 -17.76 1.89
N ALA A 216 -5.74 -16.44 2.11
CA ALA A 216 -4.57 -15.63 2.44
C ALA A 216 -3.87 -16.11 3.71
N LEU A 217 -4.62 -16.53 4.73
CA LEU A 217 -4.07 -17.11 5.94
C LEU A 217 -3.46 -18.50 5.71
N ASP A 218 -4.02 -19.32 4.80
CA ASP A 218 -3.42 -20.61 4.44
C ASP A 218 -2.07 -20.40 3.74
N CYS A 219 -2.00 -19.46 2.79
CA CYS A 219 -0.76 -19.07 2.13
C CYS A 219 0.27 -18.53 3.14
N HIS A 220 -0.18 -17.66 4.07
CA HIS A 220 0.68 -17.13 5.12
C HIS A 220 1.28 -18.25 5.98
N PHE A 221 0.47 -19.14 6.52
CA PHE A 221 0.95 -20.19 7.41
C PHE A 221 1.81 -21.23 6.70
N LYS A 222 1.55 -21.50 5.41
CA LYS A 222 2.43 -22.34 4.60
C LYS A 222 3.82 -21.71 4.49
N ALA A 223 3.89 -20.44 4.11
CA ALA A 223 5.16 -19.71 4.00
C ALA A 223 5.84 -19.53 5.37
N GLU A 224 5.07 -19.24 6.44
CA GLU A 224 5.61 -19.09 7.80
C GLU A 224 6.24 -20.39 8.29
N GLU A 225 5.59 -21.52 8.08
CA GLU A 225 6.12 -22.82 8.45
C GLU A 225 7.43 -23.11 7.72
N GLU A 226 7.48 -22.94 6.40
CA GLU A 226 8.69 -23.13 5.60
C GLU A 226 9.83 -22.22 6.07
N ASN A 227 9.53 -20.94 6.31
CA ASN A 227 10.49 -19.91 6.74
C ASN A 227 10.97 -20.11 8.18
N PHE A 228 10.12 -20.62 9.07
CA PHE A 228 10.46 -20.88 10.46
C PHE A 228 11.25 -22.17 10.61
N LEU A 229 10.76 -23.25 10.02
CA LEU A 229 11.37 -24.56 10.15
C LEU A 229 12.65 -24.71 9.33
N ARG A 230 12.71 -24.10 8.13
CA ARG A 230 13.89 -24.11 7.27
C ARG A 230 14.43 -25.51 7.01
N LEU A 231 13.55 -26.49 6.82
CA LEU A 231 13.88 -27.92 6.72
C LEU A 231 14.95 -28.23 5.67
N ASN A 232 14.97 -27.49 4.56
CA ASN A 232 15.90 -27.69 3.44
C ASN A 232 17.19 -26.86 3.54
N SER A 233 17.38 -26.07 4.62
CA SER A 233 18.47 -25.09 4.73
C SER A 233 19.49 -25.42 5.83
N GLY A 234 19.39 -26.59 6.45
CA GLY A 234 20.27 -27.03 7.55
C GLY A 234 19.82 -26.52 8.92
N LYS A 235 20.26 -27.24 9.97
CA LYS A 235 19.81 -27.01 11.35
C LYS A 235 20.09 -25.60 11.92
N ASN A 236 21.11 -24.92 11.40
CA ASN A 236 21.53 -23.60 11.88
C ASN A 236 21.05 -22.43 10.99
N ALA A 237 20.24 -22.69 9.97
CA ALA A 237 19.73 -21.63 9.12
C ALA A 237 18.89 -20.63 9.94
N PRO A 238 19.03 -19.33 9.75
CA PRO A 238 18.23 -18.33 10.46
C PRO A 238 16.75 -18.50 10.13
N LYS A 239 15.90 -18.35 11.14
CA LYS A 239 14.46 -18.30 10.96
C LYS A 239 14.08 -16.98 10.34
N ILE A 240 13.11 -17.01 9.42
CA ILE A 240 12.60 -15.80 8.77
C ILE A 240 11.14 -15.63 9.21
N LYS A 241 10.84 -14.46 9.76
CA LYS A 241 9.47 -14.13 10.19
C LYS A 241 8.66 -13.68 8.98
N THR A 242 7.63 -14.44 8.66
CA THR A 242 6.72 -14.12 7.57
C THR A 242 5.75 -13.01 7.99
N LEU A 243 5.59 -12.01 7.15
CA LEU A 243 4.63 -10.93 7.32
C LEU A 243 3.57 -11.00 6.23
N SER A 244 2.34 -10.58 6.55
CA SER A 244 1.26 -10.42 5.58
C SER A 244 0.72 -9.02 5.62
N LEU A 245 0.54 -8.43 4.44
CA LEU A 245 -0.06 -7.12 4.25
C LEU A 245 -1.41 -7.30 3.55
N PHE A 246 -2.46 -6.82 4.19
CA PHE A 246 -3.83 -6.81 3.67
C PHE A 246 -4.18 -5.39 3.24
N PHE A 247 -4.49 -5.22 1.97
CA PHE A 247 -5.07 -3.98 1.48
C PHE A 247 -6.59 -4.04 1.62
N ILE A 248 -7.15 -3.06 2.31
CA ILE A 248 -8.58 -2.96 2.54
C ILE A 248 -9.17 -1.72 1.86
N ASP A 249 -10.42 -1.79 1.51
CA ASP A 249 -11.17 -0.71 0.86
C ASP A 249 -11.72 0.31 1.86
N SER A 250 -12.05 -0.12 3.08
CA SER A 250 -12.71 0.70 4.09
C SER A 250 -12.06 0.56 5.46
N ILE A 251 -11.72 1.70 6.08
CA ILE A 251 -11.21 1.74 7.46
C ILE A 251 -12.32 1.34 8.44
N SER A 252 -13.57 1.73 8.17
CA SER A 252 -14.72 1.40 9.04
C SER A 252 -15.03 -0.09 9.08
N SER A 253 -14.70 -0.86 8.03
CA SER A 253 -14.82 -2.31 8.04
C SER A 253 -13.84 -2.97 9.02
N PHE A 254 -12.70 -2.35 9.27
CA PHE A 254 -11.67 -2.81 10.19
C PHE A 254 -11.82 -2.21 11.59
N ARG A 255 -11.99 -0.88 11.69
CA ARG A 255 -12.27 -0.15 12.93
C ARG A 255 -13.78 0.14 13.00
N GLY A 256 -14.50 -0.52 13.88
CA GLY A 256 -15.92 -0.29 14.06
C GLY A 256 -16.20 1.08 14.69
N GLU A 257 -17.48 1.40 14.88
CA GLU A 257 -17.91 2.61 15.58
C GLU A 257 -17.45 2.59 17.05
N ASN A 258 -17.22 3.76 17.63
CA ASN A 258 -16.84 3.96 19.04
C ASN A 258 -15.58 3.19 19.49
N ASN A 259 -14.54 3.15 18.66
CA ASN A 259 -13.30 2.40 18.91
C ASN A 259 -13.50 0.87 19.07
N GLY A 260 -14.61 0.35 18.57
CA GLY A 260 -14.85 -1.09 18.47
C GLY A 260 -14.09 -1.74 17.31
N LYS A 261 -14.25 -3.06 17.17
CA LYS A 261 -13.76 -3.80 16.02
C LYS A 261 -14.82 -3.82 14.92
N GLY A 262 -14.44 -3.47 13.69
CA GLY A 262 -15.29 -3.62 12.52
C GLY A 262 -15.49 -5.11 12.16
N TRP A 263 -16.43 -5.36 11.27
CA TRP A 263 -16.78 -6.73 10.86
C TRP A 263 -15.56 -7.49 10.28
N LEU A 264 -14.74 -6.82 9.48
CA LEU A 264 -13.54 -7.42 8.85
C LEU A 264 -12.53 -7.91 9.90
N ALA A 265 -12.27 -7.10 10.94
CA ALA A 265 -11.38 -7.50 12.02
C ALA A 265 -11.96 -8.67 12.84
N GLN A 266 -13.28 -8.68 13.08
CA GLN A 266 -13.96 -9.77 13.79
C GLN A 266 -13.88 -11.09 12.99
N HIS A 267 -14.18 -11.07 11.70
CA HIS A 267 -14.10 -12.23 10.81
C HIS A 267 -12.66 -12.73 10.68
N PHE A 268 -11.70 -11.82 10.48
CA PHE A 268 -10.27 -12.16 10.48
C PHE A 268 -9.85 -12.88 11.76
N GLU A 269 -10.21 -12.36 12.94
CA GLU A 269 -9.89 -12.99 14.22
C GLU A 269 -10.52 -14.38 14.39
N ALA A 270 -11.77 -14.53 13.97
CA ALA A 270 -12.47 -15.81 14.03
C ALA A 270 -11.80 -16.87 13.18
N ILE A 271 -11.48 -16.53 11.91
CA ILE A 271 -10.81 -17.42 10.97
C ILE A 271 -9.38 -17.73 11.45
N LEU A 272 -8.62 -16.71 11.87
CA LEU A 272 -7.28 -16.85 12.40
C LEU A 272 -7.25 -17.75 13.63
N THR A 273 -8.17 -17.55 14.58
CA THR A 273 -8.30 -18.40 15.78
C THR A 273 -8.51 -19.87 15.44
N LYS A 274 -9.40 -20.16 14.48
CA LYS A 274 -9.67 -21.52 14.00
C LYS A 274 -8.44 -22.16 13.39
N LYS A 275 -7.72 -21.41 12.53
CA LYS A 275 -6.49 -21.93 11.89
C LYS A 275 -5.35 -22.14 12.90
N LEU A 276 -5.14 -21.21 13.84
CA LEU A 276 -4.13 -21.34 14.89
C LEU A 276 -4.36 -22.59 15.76
N LYS A 277 -5.60 -22.83 16.18
CA LYS A 277 -5.94 -24.05 16.95
C LYS A 277 -5.58 -25.30 16.16
N LYS A 278 -6.00 -25.39 14.89
CA LYS A 278 -5.69 -26.54 14.02
C LYS A 278 -4.18 -26.75 13.84
N LEU A 279 -3.41 -25.68 13.69
CA LEU A 279 -1.95 -25.75 13.56
C LEU A 279 -1.29 -26.20 14.88
N ILE A 280 -1.71 -25.64 16.02
CA ILE A 280 -1.20 -26.01 17.34
C ILE A 280 -1.43 -27.51 17.62
N ASP A 281 -2.62 -28.03 17.25
CA ASP A 281 -2.94 -29.46 17.39
C ASP A 281 -2.08 -30.33 16.46
N ARG A 282 -1.83 -29.88 15.20
CA ARG A 282 -0.95 -30.60 14.26
C ARG A 282 0.47 -30.80 14.81
N PHE A 283 0.99 -29.81 15.52
CA PHE A 283 2.31 -29.86 16.16
C PHE A 283 2.29 -30.41 17.59
N GLU A 284 1.21 -31.05 18.02
CA GLU A 284 1.11 -31.57 19.42
C GLU A 284 2.17 -32.61 19.76
N LEU A 285 2.45 -33.49 18.82
CA LEU A 285 3.41 -34.57 18.95
C LEU A 285 4.78 -34.25 18.35
N ALA A 286 5.09 -32.96 18.13
CA ALA A 286 6.36 -32.52 17.57
C ALA A 286 7.54 -33.03 18.42
N ILE A 287 8.52 -33.64 17.76
CA ILE A 287 9.74 -34.17 18.39
C ILE A 287 10.89 -33.19 18.18
N ASP A 288 10.98 -32.60 17.00
CA ASP A 288 12.01 -31.63 16.63
C ASP A 288 11.91 -30.32 17.42
N ASP A 289 13.05 -29.78 17.83
CA ASP A 289 13.08 -28.59 18.68
C ASP A 289 12.57 -27.34 17.97
N ARG A 290 12.73 -27.23 16.65
CA ARG A 290 12.17 -26.11 15.87
C ARG A 290 10.64 -26.21 15.75
N GLU A 291 10.11 -27.41 15.59
CA GLU A 291 8.67 -27.65 15.59
C GLU A 291 8.05 -27.31 16.96
N LYS A 292 8.70 -27.72 18.06
CA LYS A 292 8.27 -27.35 19.43
C LYS A 292 8.29 -25.83 19.62
N GLU A 293 9.34 -25.18 19.13
CA GLU A 293 9.47 -23.73 19.22
C GLU A 293 8.42 -23.03 18.34
N TYR A 294 8.15 -23.53 17.13
CA TYR A 294 7.09 -23.02 16.27
C TYR A 294 5.72 -23.17 16.95
N ARG A 295 5.42 -24.34 17.52
CA ARG A 295 4.22 -24.52 18.33
C ARG A 295 4.11 -23.53 19.48
N SER A 296 5.21 -23.22 20.17
CA SER A 296 5.25 -22.23 21.24
C SER A 296 4.90 -20.83 20.72
N PHE A 297 5.42 -20.47 19.56
CA PHE A 297 5.10 -19.21 18.88
C PHE A 297 3.61 -19.10 18.50
N LEU A 298 3.04 -20.18 17.92
CA LEU A 298 1.61 -20.25 17.59
C LEU A 298 0.72 -20.12 18.85
N LYS A 299 1.10 -20.78 19.96
CA LYS A 299 0.38 -20.63 21.26
C LYS A 299 0.48 -19.22 21.82
N ALA A 300 1.65 -18.59 21.73
CA ALA A 300 1.81 -17.18 22.14
C ALA A 300 0.94 -16.25 21.29
N THR A 301 0.86 -16.50 19.98
CA THR A 301 -0.03 -15.77 19.07
C THR A 301 -1.49 -15.92 19.47
N LEU A 302 -1.95 -17.14 19.72
CA LEU A 302 -3.34 -17.38 20.12
C LEU A 302 -3.66 -16.69 21.47
N LYS A 303 -2.73 -16.75 22.41
CA LYS A 303 -2.87 -16.06 23.71
C LYS A 303 -2.93 -14.53 23.53
N SER A 304 -2.05 -13.96 22.69
CA SER A 304 -2.07 -12.51 22.40
C SER A 304 -3.38 -12.10 21.72
N LEU A 305 -3.87 -12.87 20.75
CA LEU A 305 -5.11 -12.59 20.03
C LEU A 305 -6.33 -12.54 20.96
N GLN A 306 -6.32 -13.30 22.05
CA GLN A 306 -7.39 -13.36 23.04
C GLN A 306 -7.25 -12.33 24.18
N SER A 307 -6.18 -11.55 24.19
CA SER A 307 -5.95 -10.52 25.21
C SER A 307 -6.61 -9.18 24.83
N GLU A 308 -6.91 -8.36 25.83
CA GLU A 308 -7.43 -7.00 25.62
C GLU A 308 -6.44 -6.13 24.81
N HIS A 309 -5.15 -6.37 24.98
CA HIS A 309 -4.06 -5.68 24.27
C HIS A 309 -3.41 -6.62 23.26
N GLN A 310 -4.23 -7.06 22.26
CA GLN A 310 -3.70 -7.95 21.23
C GLN A 310 -2.58 -7.28 20.42
N ASP A 311 -1.52 -8.01 20.12
CA ASP A 311 -0.39 -7.58 19.30
C ASP A 311 -0.08 -8.61 18.21
N VAL A 312 -1.11 -9.05 17.48
CA VAL A 312 -1.00 -10.03 16.41
C VAL A 312 -1.16 -9.36 15.06
N TYR A 313 -2.03 -8.38 14.99
CA TYR A 313 -2.28 -7.58 13.79
C TYR A 313 -2.41 -6.09 14.15
N ALA A 314 -2.15 -5.23 13.17
CA ALA A 314 -2.29 -3.78 13.30
C ALA A 314 -2.88 -3.17 12.02
N GLY A 315 -3.66 -2.10 12.19
CA GLY A 315 -4.13 -1.27 11.09
C GLY A 315 -3.19 -0.08 10.88
N TYR A 316 -2.86 0.21 9.61
CA TYR A 316 -2.02 1.30 9.21
C TYR A 316 -2.76 2.21 8.22
N PHE A 317 -3.30 3.32 8.71
CA PHE A 317 -4.19 4.17 7.93
C PHE A 317 -3.78 5.64 8.06
N SER A 318 -3.47 6.29 6.95
CA SER A 318 -3.07 7.72 6.91
C SER A 318 -4.23 8.70 7.04
N GLU A 319 -5.48 8.23 6.92
CA GLU A 319 -6.68 9.07 6.83
C GLU A 319 -7.66 8.88 7.98
N ASP A 320 -7.18 8.44 9.14
CA ASP A 320 -8.04 8.23 10.33
C ASP A 320 -8.54 9.58 10.87
N ARG A 321 -9.70 10.01 10.38
CA ARG A 321 -10.45 11.15 10.94
C ARG A 321 -11.02 10.76 12.29
N GLY A 322 -10.30 11.08 13.36
CA GLY A 322 -10.75 10.82 14.73
C GLY A 322 -9.69 10.25 15.67
N SER A 323 -8.58 9.73 15.14
CA SER A 323 -7.39 9.50 15.95
C SER A 323 -6.61 10.81 16.09
N SER A 324 -5.95 11.04 17.23
CA SER A 324 -5.04 12.16 17.33
C SER A 324 -3.89 11.96 16.32
N ASP A 325 -3.36 13.04 15.74
CA ASP A 325 -2.18 12.97 14.86
C ASP A 325 -1.02 12.22 15.53
N ALA A 326 -0.96 12.22 16.86
CA ALA A 326 0.01 11.51 17.66
C ALA A 326 -0.15 9.98 17.61
N ASP A 327 -1.39 9.46 17.61
CA ASP A 327 -1.63 8.00 17.57
C ASP A 327 -1.33 7.45 16.18
N ILE A 328 -1.70 8.18 15.12
CA ILE A 328 -1.36 7.84 13.74
C ILE A 328 0.15 7.86 13.56
N GLN A 329 0.83 8.87 14.08
CA GLN A 329 2.27 9.00 13.99
C GLN A 329 3.00 7.90 14.74
N ALA A 330 2.49 7.46 15.88
CA ALA A 330 3.05 6.34 16.65
C ALA A 330 2.89 4.99 15.91
N GLU A 331 1.74 4.71 15.29
CA GLU A 331 1.56 3.52 14.45
C GLU A 331 2.46 3.53 13.21
N VAL A 332 2.59 4.69 12.55
CA VAL A 332 3.49 4.92 11.42
C VAL A 332 4.95 4.66 11.82
N GLU A 333 5.36 5.24 12.94
CA GLU A 333 6.73 5.13 13.44
C GLU A 333 7.07 3.69 13.84
N ASP A 334 6.12 2.95 14.45
CA ASP A 334 6.33 1.55 14.82
C ASP A 334 6.53 0.65 13.59
N ILE A 335 5.81 0.89 12.50
CA ILE A 335 5.91 0.08 11.28
C ILE A 335 7.10 0.49 10.40
N LEU A 336 7.38 1.78 10.28
CA LEU A 336 8.44 2.29 9.40
C LEU A 336 9.81 2.32 10.06
N SER A 337 9.87 2.72 11.34
CA SER A 337 11.13 2.95 12.06
C SER A 337 11.59 1.72 12.84
N ASN A 338 10.66 0.86 13.30
CA ASN A 338 10.96 -0.34 14.07
C ASN A 338 10.92 -1.63 13.23
N LYS A 339 11.39 -1.57 11.97
CA LYS A 339 11.42 -2.73 11.06
C LYS A 339 12.10 -3.96 11.71
N GLU A 340 13.21 -3.76 12.41
CA GLU A 340 13.93 -4.86 13.08
C GLU A 340 13.08 -5.55 14.17
N LYS A 341 12.30 -4.79 14.94
CA LYS A 341 11.39 -5.33 15.93
C LYS A 341 10.28 -6.15 15.27
N LEU A 342 9.72 -5.65 14.18
CA LEU A 342 8.68 -6.35 13.43
C LEU A 342 9.17 -7.67 12.85
N LEU A 343 10.43 -7.72 12.38
CA LEU A 343 11.07 -8.91 11.83
C LEU A 343 11.59 -9.88 12.90
N SER A 344 11.70 -9.45 14.14
CA SER A 344 12.18 -10.28 15.24
C SER A 344 11.07 -11.19 15.76
N PHE A 345 11.43 -12.42 16.15
CA PHE A 345 10.50 -13.34 16.82
C PHE A 345 10.37 -13.09 18.31
N LYS A 346 11.42 -12.57 18.93
CA LYS A 346 11.50 -12.32 20.38
C LYS A 346 12.08 -10.96 20.67
N ASP A 347 11.62 -10.36 21.77
CA ASP A 347 12.23 -9.17 22.35
C ASP A 347 13.52 -9.50 23.11
N LYS A 348 14.12 -8.48 23.72
CA LYS A 348 15.35 -8.62 24.53
C LYS A 348 15.15 -9.46 25.78
N ASP A 349 13.92 -9.56 26.27
CA ASP A 349 13.55 -10.34 27.46
C ASP A 349 13.13 -11.77 27.11
N GLY A 350 13.13 -12.14 25.82
CA GLY A 350 12.78 -13.46 25.33
C GLY A 350 11.28 -13.69 25.10
N ASN A 351 10.43 -12.65 25.24
CA ASN A 351 9.01 -12.75 24.97
C ASN A 351 8.75 -12.78 23.46
N TRP A 352 7.72 -13.52 23.05
CA TRP A 352 7.33 -13.61 21.65
C TRP A 352 6.74 -12.31 21.13
N LEU A 353 7.25 -11.82 20.02
CA LEU A 353 6.70 -10.71 19.24
C LEU A 353 5.77 -11.27 18.16
N THR A 354 4.47 -11.19 18.41
CA THR A 354 3.47 -11.94 17.63
C THR A 354 2.90 -11.16 16.45
N ARG A 355 3.16 -9.85 16.34
CA ARG A 355 2.68 -9.00 15.25
C ARG A 355 3.26 -9.44 13.91
N ARG A 356 2.41 -9.77 12.96
CA ARG A 356 2.79 -10.15 11.60
C ARG A 356 1.70 -9.98 10.53
N PHE A 357 0.51 -9.55 10.92
CA PHE A 357 -0.55 -9.21 9.99
C PHE A 357 -0.78 -7.70 10.02
N LEU A 358 -0.66 -7.06 8.87
CA LEU A 358 -0.79 -5.61 8.72
C LEU A 358 -1.94 -5.32 7.77
N PHE A 359 -2.78 -4.37 8.15
CA PHE A 359 -3.88 -3.89 7.33
C PHE A 359 -3.59 -2.46 6.90
N SER A 360 -3.79 -2.14 5.62
CA SER A 360 -3.52 -0.81 5.09
C SER A 360 -4.59 -0.38 4.10
N LYS A 361 -4.94 0.91 4.11
CA LYS A 361 -5.68 1.56 3.05
C LYS A 361 -4.80 2.64 2.44
N TRP A 362 -4.41 2.46 1.16
CA TRP A 362 -3.64 3.40 0.33
C TRP A 362 -2.23 3.78 0.81
N THR A 363 -1.92 3.74 2.10
CA THR A 363 -0.69 4.27 2.71
C THR A 363 0.58 3.56 2.27
N LEU A 364 0.50 2.25 2.02
CA LEU A 364 1.63 1.42 1.57
C LEU A 364 1.53 1.05 0.07
N ARG A 365 0.75 1.80 -0.71
CA ARG A 365 0.45 1.48 -2.12
C ARG A 365 1.67 1.60 -3.03
N GLU A 366 2.61 2.47 -2.70
CA GLU A 366 3.85 2.69 -3.46
C GLU A 366 4.98 1.72 -3.05
N GLY A 367 4.62 0.72 -2.29
CA GLY A 367 5.53 -0.29 -1.77
C GLY A 367 5.92 -0.04 -0.32
N TRP A 368 6.14 -1.12 0.36
CA TRP A 368 6.70 -1.15 1.70
C TRP A 368 8.03 -1.88 1.63
N ASP A 369 9.11 -1.12 1.75
CA ASP A 369 10.47 -1.63 1.68
C ASP A 369 10.79 -2.45 2.95
N ASN A 370 10.27 -3.67 2.98
CA ASN A 370 10.54 -4.65 4.01
C ASN A 370 11.29 -5.83 3.39
N PRO A 371 12.43 -6.25 3.95
CA PRO A 371 13.26 -7.32 3.38
C PRO A 371 12.63 -8.73 3.46
N ASN A 372 11.50 -8.88 4.14
CA ASN A 372 10.80 -10.18 4.28
C ASN A 372 9.53 -10.27 3.46
#